data_d8d571e082f35f3b6b15478f3f2d048a
#
_entry.id   d8d571e082f35f3b6b15478f3f2d048a
#
_cell.length_a   1.000
_cell.length_b   1.000
_cell.length_c   1.000
_cell.angle_alpha   90.00
_cell.angle_beta   90.00
_cell.angle_gamma   90.00
#
_symmetry.space_group_name_H-M   'P 1'
#
loop_
_entity.id
_entity.type
_entity.pdbx_description
1 polymer ?
#
loop_
_entity_poly.entity_id
_entity_poly.type
_entity_poly.pdbx_seq_one_letter_code
_entity_poly.pdbx_strand_id
1 'polypeptide(L)'
;MYRKNTTWLMFLGLAILGAIIFSTAYVTGGDLNPDNSPSPTMRTLDELYKNIQPGLPSDWLPYPTEQQVIGKGAILMSVTGQVQGAFRGSAIDDMIKIVGLGHQVAVPTDSITGLPSGRRQHKPLIVSKYTDRSTPQLYRALTTNENLKHVYLRFFQKDSSDRMVQYYTIHLMNARINDIKTAYPNIEQVSFVYQTIEWIWEDGDIITSDDWEAPVI
;
A
#
# COMPACT_ATOMS: atom_id res chain seq x y z
N MET A 1 -39.69 -68.13 -56.44
CA MET A 1 -40.76 -67.09 -56.32
C MET A 1 -41.31 -67.09 -54.93
N TYR A 2 -40.90 -66.22 -54.11
CA TYR A 2 -41.68 -65.48 -53.10
C TYR A 2 -40.78 -64.57 -52.23
N ARG A 3 -40.74 -63.33 -52.62
CA ARG A 3 -40.17 -62.24 -51.81
C ARG A 3 -41.36 -61.65 -50.99
N LYS A 4 -41.31 -61.68 -49.71
CA LYS A 4 -42.05 -60.73 -48.84
C LYS A 4 -41.63 -60.89 -47.38
N ASN A 5 -41.45 -59.74 -46.72
CA ASN A 5 -41.48 -59.49 -45.30
C ASN A 5 -40.12 -59.28 -44.56
N THR A 6 -39.32 -58.42 -45.14
CA THR A 6 -38.19 -57.86 -44.32
C THR A 6 -38.35 -56.37 -44.01
N THR A 7 -39.45 -55.74 -44.43
CA THR A 7 -39.67 -54.29 -44.29
C THR A 7 -40.48 -53.90 -43.01
N TRP A 8 -41.06 -54.85 -42.32
CA TRP A 8 -41.90 -54.54 -41.15
C TRP A 8 -41.13 -54.51 -39.79
N LEU A 9 -40.01 -55.17 -39.71
CA LEU A 9 -39.19 -55.21 -38.49
C LEU A 9 -38.29 -53.97 -38.30
N MET A 10 -38.03 -53.21 -39.40
CA MET A 10 -37.23 -51.98 -39.30
C MET A 10 -38.03 -50.76 -38.77
N PHE A 11 -39.39 -50.78 -38.92
CA PHE A 11 -40.20 -49.67 -38.40
C PHE A 11 -40.50 -49.75 -36.91
N LEU A 12 -40.43 -50.91 -36.30
CA LEU A 12 -40.66 -51.04 -34.84
C LEU A 12 -39.40 -50.62 -34.03
N GLY A 13 -38.24 -50.78 -34.60
CA GLY A 13 -36.98 -50.37 -33.95
C GLY A 13 -36.79 -48.83 -33.91
N LEU A 14 -37.30 -48.11 -34.92
CA LEU A 14 -37.16 -46.64 -34.94
C LEU A 14 -38.12 -45.91 -34.03
N ALA A 15 -39.31 -46.52 -33.73
CA ALA A 15 -40.28 -45.93 -32.85
C ALA A 15 -39.85 -45.99 -31.36
N ILE A 16 -39.07 -46.99 -30.98
CA ILE A 16 -38.59 -47.14 -29.58
C ILE A 16 -37.39 -46.20 -29.31
N LEU A 17 -36.55 -45.95 -30.30
CA LEU A 17 -35.42 -44.98 -30.15
C LEU A 17 -35.92 -43.52 -30.09
N GLY A 18 -37.01 -43.21 -30.77
CA GLY A 18 -37.62 -41.86 -30.78
C GLY A 18 -38.24 -41.49 -29.40
N ALA A 19 -38.82 -42.48 -28.69
CA ALA A 19 -39.43 -42.26 -27.41
C ALA A 19 -38.45 -42.04 -26.26
N ILE A 20 -37.22 -42.57 -26.36
CA ILE A 20 -36.19 -42.39 -25.32
C ILE A 20 -35.50 -41.01 -25.43
N ILE A 21 -35.43 -40.43 -26.62
CA ILE A 21 -34.78 -39.13 -26.81
C ILE A 21 -35.67 -37.96 -26.37
N PHE A 22 -37.00 -38.13 -26.34
CA PHE A 22 -37.91 -37.07 -25.89
C PHE A 22 -38.12 -37.01 -24.37
N SER A 23 -37.72 -37.99 -23.61
CA SER A 23 -37.94 -37.98 -22.15
C SER A 23 -36.78 -37.32 -21.35
N THR A 24 -35.68 -36.90 -22.01
CA THR A 24 -34.55 -36.28 -21.34
C THR A 24 -34.44 -34.79 -21.58
N ALA A 25 -35.39 -34.16 -22.26
CA ALA A 25 -35.35 -32.75 -22.63
C ALA A 25 -36.19 -31.83 -21.72
N TYR A 26 -36.71 -32.31 -20.62
CA TYR A 26 -37.21 -31.42 -19.55
C TYR A 26 -36.12 -31.25 -18.51
N VAL A 27 -35.05 -30.52 -18.85
CA VAL A 27 -34.34 -29.75 -17.87
C VAL A 27 -35.31 -28.66 -17.42
N THR A 28 -36.00 -28.90 -16.33
CA THR A 28 -36.66 -27.82 -15.61
C THR A 28 -35.62 -26.74 -15.40
N GLY A 29 -35.76 -25.66 -16.14
CA GLY A 29 -34.99 -24.45 -15.83
C GLY A 29 -35.21 -24.19 -14.34
N GLY A 30 -34.15 -24.21 -13.56
CA GLY A 30 -34.25 -23.89 -12.14
C GLY A 30 -35.01 -22.58 -12.02
N ASP A 31 -35.85 -22.50 -11.01
CA ASP A 31 -36.58 -21.27 -10.68
C ASP A 31 -35.50 -20.15 -10.52
N LEU A 32 -35.47 -19.22 -11.47
CA LEU A 32 -34.59 -18.08 -11.45
C LEU A 32 -35.08 -17.00 -10.47
N ASN A 33 -36.18 -17.27 -9.77
CA ASN A 33 -36.71 -16.39 -8.76
C ASN A 33 -36.11 -16.81 -7.41
N PRO A 34 -35.13 -16.06 -6.84
CA PRO A 34 -34.56 -16.41 -5.54
C PRO A 34 -35.69 -16.35 -4.49
N ASP A 35 -35.84 -17.41 -3.69
CA ASP A 35 -36.86 -17.55 -2.63
C ASP A 35 -36.78 -16.46 -1.54
N ASN A 36 -35.79 -15.60 -1.58
CA ASN A 36 -35.61 -14.47 -0.67
C ASN A 36 -35.27 -13.21 -1.46
N SER A 37 -35.81 -12.08 -1.01
CA SER A 37 -35.33 -10.78 -1.46
C SER A 37 -33.80 -10.78 -1.43
N PRO A 38 -33.09 -10.32 -2.49
CA PRO A 38 -31.67 -10.26 -2.48
C PRO A 38 -31.24 -9.48 -1.23
N SER A 39 -30.43 -10.12 -0.38
CA SER A 39 -29.78 -9.40 0.71
C SER A 39 -29.21 -8.14 0.13
N PRO A 40 -29.28 -6.99 0.82
CA PRO A 40 -28.71 -5.76 0.29
C PRO A 40 -27.25 -6.04 -0.08
N THR A 41 -26.98 -6.13 -1.37
CA THR A 41 -25.65 -6.41 -1.94
C THR A 41 -24.73 -5.20 -1.81
N MET A 42 -25.28 -4.07 -1.37
CA MET A 42 -24.49 -2.93 -0.95
C MET A 42 -24.07 -3.15 0.50
N ARG A 43 -22.89 -3.76 0.66
CA ARG A 43 -22.15 -3.62 1.91
C ARG A 43 -21.86 -2.14 2.09
N THR A 44 -22.08 -1.64 3.32
CA THR A 44 -21.66 -0.28 3.64
C THR A 44 -20.16 -0.16 3.42
N LEU A 45 -19.67 1.02 3.09
CA LEU A 45 -18.23 1.28 2.97
C LEU A 45 -17.46 0.80 4.20
N ASP A 46 -18.08 0.86 5.39
CA ASP A 46 -17.51 0.36 6.64
C ASP A 46 -17.36 -1.17 6.67
N GLU A 47 -18.32 -1.92 6.11
CA GLU A 47 -18.23 -3.38 5.99
C GLU A 47 -17.19 -3.81 4.96
N LEU A 48 -17.09 -3.07 3.84
CA LEU A 48 -16.01 -3.25 2.87
C LEU A 48 -14.65 -2.96 3.51
N TYR A 49 -14.55 -1.88 4.27
CA TYR A 49 -13.33 -1.48 4.95
C TYR A 49 -12.88 -2.53 5.98
N LYS A 50 -13.79 -3.04 6.81
CA LYS A 50 -13.51 -4.10 7.79
C LYS A 50 -13.09 -5.42 7.13
N ASN A 51 -13.61 -5.73 5.95
CA ASN A 51 -13.29 -6.96 5.23
C ASN A 51 -12.01 -6.86 4.38
N ILE A 52 -11.55 -5.66 4.05
CA ILE A 52 -10.28 -5.42 3.34
C ILE A 52 -9.09 -5.48 4.30
N GLN A 53 -9.29 -5.14 5.58
CA GLN A 53 -8.23 -5.15 6.60
C GLN A 53 -7.45 -6.47 6.71
N PRO A 54 -8.10 -7.67 6.65
CA PRO A 54 -7.36 -8.94 6.71
C PRO A 54 -6.55 -9.26 5.44
N GLY A 55 -6.80 -8.54 4.34
CA GLY A 55 -6.13 -8.76 3.05
C GLY A 55 -5.06 -7.74 2.69
N LEU A 56 -4.83 -6.73 3.56
CA LEU A 56 -3.72 -5.80 3.35
C LEU A 56 -2.40 -6.53 3.57
N PRO A 57 -1.40 -6.31 2.72
CA PRO A 57 -0.06 -6.85 2.94
C PRO A 57 0.43 -6.49 4.34
N SER A 58 1.07 -7.44 5.03
CA SER A 58 1.57 -7.25 6.39
C SER A 58 2.67 -6.18 6.50
N ASP A 59 3.18 -5.72 5.37
CA ASP A 59 4.17 -4.65 5.22
C ASP A 59 3.55 -3.24 5.10
N TRP A 60 2.22 -3.16 5.09
CA TRP A 60 1.53 -1.87 5.09
C TRP A 60 1.42 -1.32 6.50
N LEU A 61 1.88 -0.10 6.68
CA LEU A 61 1.72 0.60 7.96
C LEU A 61 0.22 0.79 8.27
N PRO A 62 -0.20 0.58 9.54
CA PRO A 62 -1.57 0.85 9.91
C PRO A 62 -1.89 2.32 9.65
N TYR A 63 -2.99 2.59 8.95
CA TYR A 63 -3.45 3.96 8.74
C TYR A 63 -3.84 4.58 10.08
N PRO A 64 -3.25 5.72 10.46
CA PRO A 64 -3.73 6.44 11.62
C PRO A 64 -5.16 6.92 11.35
N THR A 65 -6.06 6.68 12.27
CA THR A 65 -7.40 7.28 12.20
C THR A 65 -7.27 8.81 12.23
N GLU A 66 -8.19 9.52 11.59
CA GLU A 66 -8.18 10.99 11.53
C GLU A 66 -8.03 11.63 12.92
N GLN A 67 -8.63 11.02 13.95
CA GLN A 67 -8.49 11.42 15.35
C GLN A 67 -7.09 11.23 15.95
N GLN A 68 -6.31 10.26 15.47
CA GLN A 68 -4.92 10.08 15.90
C GLN A 68 -3.98 11.13 15.29
N VAL A 69 -4.35 11.68 14.13
CA VAL A 69 -3.56 12.70 13.42
C VAL A 69 -3.81 14.13 13.97
N ILE A 70 -4.99 14.39 14.50
CA ILE A 70 -5.41 15.75 14.93
C ILE A 70 -4.95 16.11 16.35
N GLY A 71 -4.59 15.12 17.18
CA GLY A 71 -4.43 15.34 18.63
C GLY A 71 -3.02 15.62 19.15
N LYS A 72 -1.93 15.26 18.44
CA LYS A 72 -0.59 15.22 19.05
C LYS A 72 0.56 15.79 18.22
N GLY A 73 0.31 16.37 17.06
CA GLY A 73 1.37 16.95 16.25
C GLY A 73 1.22 16.68 14.75
N ALA A 74 2.12 17.22 13.97
CA ALA A 74 2.13 17.07 12.53
C ALA A 74 3.53 16.64 12.07
N ILE A 75 3.59 15.82 11.02
CA ILE A 75 4.84 15.55 10.29
C ILE A 75 4.69 16.21 8.93
N LEU A 76 5.62 17.09 8.61
CA LEU A 76 5.71 17.75 7.31
C LEU A 76 7.00 17.36 6.62
N MET A 77 6.89 16.98 5.34
CA MET A 77 8.03 16.57 4.52
C MET A 77 8.32 17.62 3.46
N SER A 78 9.59 17.95 3.28
CA SER A 78 10.07 18.68 2.10
C SER A 78 11.09 17.84 1.36
N VAL A 79 11.02 17.86 0.03
CA VAL A 79 11.87 17.07 -0.88
C VAL A 79 12.52 18.00 -1.87
N THR A 80 13.82 17.83 -2.08
CA THR A 80 14.59 18.57 -3.11
C THR A 80 15.27 17.58 -4.03
N GLY A 81 14.75 17.47 -5.25
CA GLY A 81 15.34 16.67 -6.32
C GLY A 81 16.51 17.40 -6.98
N GLN A 82 17.42 16.62 -7.55
CA GLN A 82 18.57 17.16 -8.28
C GLN A 82 18.16 17.86 -9.58
N VAL A 83 17.15 17.37 -10.26
CA VAL A 83 16.64 17.85 -11.54
C VAL A 83 15.37 18.67 -11.37
N GLN A 84 14.43 18.18 -10.59
CA GLN A 84 13.12 18.82 -10.41
C GLN A 84 13.15 20.00 -9.42
N GLY A 85 14.21 20.13 -8.60
CA GLY A 85 14.25 21.13 -7.54
C GLY A 85 13.32 20.81 -6.38
N ALA A 86 12.74 21.83 -5.74
CA ALA A 86 11.82 21.64 -4.61
C ALA A 86 10.47 21.07 -5.07
N PHE A 87 10.02 20.01 -4.40
CA PHE A 87 8.70 19.42 -4.64
C PHE A 87 7.62 20.25 -3.94
N ARG A 88 6.45 20.29 -4.53
CA ARG A 88 5.34 21.12 -4.04
C ARG A 88 4.23 20.23 -3.48
N GLY A 89 4.11 20.21 -2.16
CA GLY A 89 2.99 19.60 -1.45
C GLY A 89 1.79 20.53 -1.33
N SER A 90 0.80 20.09 -0.56
CA SER A 90 -0.45 20.85 -0.32
C SER A 90 -0.52 21.41 1.11
N ALA A 91 0.50 21.21 1.94
CA ALA A 91 0.59 21.81 3.28
C ALA A 91 1.22 23.21 3.23
N ILE A 92 1.41 23.80 4.42
CA ILE A 92 2.06 25.11 4.57
C ILE A 92 3.47 25.09 3.92
N ASP A 93 3.89 26.19 3.33
CA ASP A 93 5.19 26.36 2.67
C ASP A 93 5.48 25.30 1.61
N ASP A 94 4.45 24.90 0.85
CA ASP A 94 4.52 23.84 -0.15
C ASP A 94 5.03 22.49 0.40
N MET A 95 5.02 22.28 1.70
CA MET A 95 5.39 21.00 2.30
C MET A 95 4.33 19.92 2.07
N ILE A 96 4.73 18.69 2.23
CA ILE A 96 3.92 17.48 2.06
C ILE A 96 3.49 17.01 3.45
N LYS A 97 2.19 16.90 3.71
CA LYS A 97 1.66 16.36 4.98
C LYS A 97 1.82 14.86 5.01
N ILE A 98 2.47 14.35 6.05
CA ILE A 98 2.67 12.92 6.30
C ILE A 98 1.69 12.46 7.37
N VAL A 99 1.05 11.32 7.12
CA VAL A 99 0.07 10.71 8.01
C VAL A 99 0.54 9.38 8.61
N GLY A 100 1.64 8.83 8.11
CA GLY A 100 2.27 7.64 8.66
C GLY A 100 3.75 7.59 8.34
N LEU A 101 4.55 7.01 9.24
CA LEU A 101 5.99 6.87 9.08
C LEU A 101 6.43 5.51 9.62
N GLY A 102 7.27 4.82 8.85
CA GLY A 102 7.97 3.60 9.25
C GLY A 102 9.45 3.70 8.91
N HIS A 103 10.29 3.42 9.88
CA HIS A 103 11.74 3.36 9.70
C HIS A 103 12.35 2.33 10.63
N GLN A 104 13.33 1.60 10.15
CA GLN A 104 14.05 0.60 10.91
C GLN A 104 15.53 0.61 10.56
N VAL A 105 16.37 0.63 11.59
CA VAL A 105 17.78 0.29 11.50
C VAL A 105 18.01 -0.93 12.40
N ALA A 106 18.63 -1.97 11.89
CA ALA A 106 18.84 -3.20 12.64
C ALA A 106 20.29 -3.66 12.51
N VAL A 107 20.81 -4.24 13.58
CA VAL A 107 22.08 -4.97 13.57
C VAL A 107 21.75 -6.45 13.65
N PRO A 108 22.18 -7.28 12.67
CA PRO A 108 22.02 -8.72 12.76
C PRO A 108 22.68 -9.26 14.02
N THR A 109 22.02 -10.17 14.72
CA THR A 109 22.53 -10.81 15.93
C THR A 109 22.64 -12.32 15.71
N ASP A 110 23.66 -12.92 16.29
CA ASP A 110 23.80 -14.38 16.34
C ASP A 110 22.72 -14.95 17.26
N SER A 111 21.97 -15.94 16.78
CA SER A 111 20.84 -16.51 17.50
C SER A 111 21.22 -17.35 18.74
N ILE A 112 22.49 -17.77 18.86
CA ILE A 112 22.98 -18.59 19.96
C ILE A 112 23.57 -17.72 21.07
N THR A 113 24.41 -16.73 20.66
CA THR A 113 25.15 -15.90 21.63
C THR A 113 24.44 -14.59 21.94
N GLY A 114 23.46 -14.16 21.12
CA GLY A 114 22.81 -12.85 21.22
C GLY A 114 23.71 -11.66 20.85
N LEU A 115 24.96 -11.92 20.42
CA LEU A 115 25.91 -10.87 20.08
C LEU A 115 25.70 -10.34 18.64
N PRO A 116 26.04 -9.09 18.35
CA PRO A 116 26.04 -8.55 17.00
C PRO A 116 26.94 -9.41 16.07
N SER A 117 26.39 -9.84 14.95
CA SER A 117 27.07 -10.74 13.99
C SER A 117 27.28 -10.11 12.61
N GLY A 118 26.96 -8.84 12.42
CA GLY A 118 27.09 -8.21 11.13
C GLY A 118 27.02 -6.68 11.18
N ARG A 119 27.09 -6.06 9.99
CA ARG A 119 26.96 -4.61 9.85
C ARG A 119 25.50 -4.20 10.05
N ARG A 120 25.30 -2.99 10.57
CA ARG A 120 23.96 -2.36 10.63
C ARG A 120 23.28 -2.35 9.25
N GLN A 121 22.01 -2.58 9.23
CA GLN A 121 21.18 -2.60 8.03
C GLN A 121 20.12 -1.50 8.14
N HIS A 122 20.15 -0.56 7.22
CA HIS A 122 19.11 0.41 7.03
C HIS A 122 18.01 -0.19 6.16
N LYS A 123 16.80 -0.24 6.68
CA LYS A 123 15.63 -0.54 5.87
C LYS A 123 15.12 0.75 5.20
N PRO A 124 14.43 0.66 4.07
CA PRO A 124 13.83 1.85 3.48
C PRO A 124 12.99 2.62 4.48
N LEU A 125 13.05 3.95 4.44
CA LEU A 125 12.16 4.80 5.20
C LEU A 125 10.87 4.95 4.40
N ILE A 126 9.74 4.58 5.01
CA ILE A 126 8.42 4.57 4.36
C ILE A 126 7.57 5.67 4.96
N VAL A 127 7.01 6.52 4.13
CA VAL A 127 6.02 7.53 4.54
C VAL A 127 4.67 7.23 3.91
N SER A 128 3.60 7.49 4.66
CA SER A 128 2.23 7.50 4.13
C SER A 128 1.74 8.93 4.02
N LYS A 129 1.16 9.29 2.88
CA LYS A 129 0.61 10.63 2.59
C LYS A 129 -0.68 10.51 1.83
N TYR A 130 -1.49 11.56 1.82
CA TYR A 130 -2.60 11.66 0.88
C TYR A 130 -2.10 12.04 -0.51
N THR A 131 -2.79 11.59 -1.55
CA THR A 131 -2.57 12.07 -2.93
C THR A 131 -2.71 13.58 -2.97
N ASP A 132 -1.66 14.27 -3.43
CA ASP A 132 -1.61 15.73 -3.50
C ASP A 132 -0.75 16.23 -4.69
N ARG A 133 -0.44 17.53 -4.71
CA ARG A 133 0.35 18.14 -5.78
C ARG A 133 1.76 17.57 -5.95
N SER A 134 2.32 16.97 -4.90
CA SER A 134 3.64 16.32 -4.96
C SER A 134 3.62 14.97 -5.66
N THR A 135 2.46 14.31 -5.76
CA THR A 135 2.31 12.96 -6.31
C THR A 135 2.97 12.80 -7.70
N PRO A 136 2.68 13.65 -8.71
CA PRO A 136 3.33 13.52 -10.02
C PRO A 136 4.85 13.69 -9.98
N GLN A 137 5.35 14.55 -9.08
CA GLN A 137 6.80 14.79 -8.92
C GLN A 137 7.48 13.57 -8.28
N LEU A 138 6.84 12.93 -7.30
CA LEU A 138 7.32 11.69 -6.67
C LEU A 138 7.37 10.55 -7.69
N TYR A 139 6.31 10.36 -8.48
CA TYR A 139 6.32 9.35 -9.55
C TYR A 139 7.39 9.63 -10.61
N ARG A 140 7.59 10.89 -10.99
CA ARG A 140 8.65 11.25 -11.91
C ARG A 140 10.03 10.90 -11.32
N ALA A 141 10.27 11.23 -10.06
CA ALA A 141 11.52 10.90 -9.39
C ALA A 141 11.76 9.38 -9.35
N LEU A 142 10.73 8.57 -9.08
CA LEU A 142 10.81 7.10 -9.13
C LEU A 142 11.16 6.61 -10.54
N THR A 143 10.39 7.03 -11.56
CA THR A 143 10.52 6.52 -12.94
C THR A 143 11.80 6.95 -13.63
N THR A 144 12.37 8.09 -13.24
CA THR A 144 13.66 8.58 -13.76
C THR A 144 14.84 8.23 -12.87
N ASN A 145 14.61 7.53 -11.75
CA ASN A 145 15.61 7.22 -10.73
C ASN A 145 16.37 8.49 -10.26
N GLU A 146 15.64 9.58 -10.08
CA GLU A 146 16.21 10.86 -9.70
C GLU A 146 16.86 10.83 -8.32
N ASN A 147 18.03 11.42 -8.20
CA ASN A 147 18.65 11.64 -6.90
C ASN A 147 17.96 12.80 -6.18
N LEU A 148 17.51 12.52 -4.96
CA LEU A 148 16.94 13.50 -4.05
C LEU A 148 18.06 14.00 -3.13
N LYS A 149 18.49 15.24 -3.32
CA LYS A 149 19.58 15.84 -2.54
C LYS A 149 19.24 15.85 -1.05
N HIS A 150 18.01 16.26 -0.75
CA HIS A 150 17.51 16.39 0.62
C HIS A 150 16.06 15.94 0.71
N VAL A 151 15.77 15.14 1.73
CA VAL A 151 14.41 14.83 2.19
C VAL A 151 14.38 15.14 3.69
N TYR A 152 13.61 16.16 4.08
CA TYR A 152 13.43 16.52 5.48
C TYR A 152 12.04 16.09 5.94
N LEU A 153 11.98 15.39 7.05
CA LEU A 153 10.77 15.05 7.79
C LEU A 153 10.80 15.83 9.10
N ARG A 154 10.01 16.89 9.20
CA ARG A 154 9.96 17.77 10.38
C ARG A 154 8.75 17.43 11.21
N PHE A 155 8.99 17.21 12.48
CA PHE A 155 7.98 16.83 13.48
C PHE A 155 7.61 18.04 14.31
N PHE A 156 6.32 18.33 14.36
CA PHE A 156 5.77 19.47 15.10
C PHE A 156 4.85 18.98 16.21
N GLN A 157 4.86 19.65 17.32
CA GLN A 157 3.94 19.47 18.42
C GLN A 157 3.42 20.82 18.91
N LYS A 158 2.31 20.83 19.66
CA LYS A 158 1.82 22.03 20.32
C LYS A 158 2.58 22.26 21.62
N ASP A 159 3.02 23.49 21.83
CA ASP A 159 3.57 23.94 23.13
C ASP A 159 2.45 24.25 24.12
N SER A 160 2.82 24.65 25.34
CA SER A 160 1.87 25.05 26.38
C SER A 160 0.98 26.26 26.02
N SER A 161 1.36 26.99 24.98
CA SER A 161 0.62 28.14 24.44
C SER A 161 -0.17 27.79 23.16
N ASP A 162 -0.38 26.50 22.85
CA ASP A 162 -1.08 25.98 21.68
C ASP A 162 -0.40 26.33 20.32
N ARG A 163 0.87 26.74 20.33
CA ARG A 163 1.65 27.05 19.12
C ARG A 163 2.35 25.79 18.62
N MET A 164 2.37 25.60 17.31
CA MET A 164 3.12 24.51 16.69
C MET A 164 4.61 24.83 16.71
N VAL A 165 5.39 23.97 17.38
CA VAL A 165 6.85 24.06 17.45
C VAL A 165 7.46 22.79 16.90
N GLN A 166 8.52 22.95 16.08
CA GLN A 166 9.32 21.84 15.60
C GLN A 166 10.18 21.32 16.75
N TYR A 167 10.20 20.00 16.94
CA TYR A 167 10.97 19.39 18.04
C TYR A 167 11.93 18.32 17.57
N TYR A 168 11.69 17.73 16.36
CA TYR A 168 12.52 16.66 15.84
C TYR A 168 12.54 16.69 14.31
N THR A 169 13.68 16.32 13.72
CA THR A 169 13.88 16.23 12.29
C THR A 169 14.58 14.92 11.92
N ILE A 170 14.10 14.25 10.89
CA ILE A 170 14.85 13.24 10.14
C ILE A 170 15.24 13.86 8.80
N HIS A 171 16.53 13.83 8.50
CA HIS A 171 17.06 14.35 7.25
C HIS A 171 17.74 13.21 6.48
N LEU A 172 17.27 12.94 5.27
CA LEU A 172 17.89 12.00 4.35
C LEU A 172 18.66 12.77 3.29
N MET A 173 19.88 12.32 3.00
CA MET A 173 20.73 12.87 1.96
C MET A 173 21.05 11.81 0.90
N ASN A 174 21.14 12.25 -0.35
CA ASN A 174 21.35 11.39 -1.50
C ASN A 174 20.36 10.22 -1.53
N ALA A 175 19.09 10.57 -1.35
CA ALA A 175 18.01 9.60 -1.31
C ALA A 175 17.45 9.30 -2.72
N ARG A 176 16.77 8.19 -2.84
CA ARG A 176 16.00 7.79 -4.03
C ARG A 176 14.70 7.17 -3.60
N ILE A 177 13.67 7.33 -4.41
CA ILE A 177 12.44 6.60 -4.24
C ILE A 177 12.62 5.23 -4.90
N ASN A 178 12.41 4.16 -4.14
CA ASN A 178 12.49 2.80 -4.66
C ASN A 178 11.12 2.13 -4.84
N ASP A 179 10.08 2.66 -4.19
CA ASP A 179 8.73 2.13 -4.32
C ASP A 179 7.68 3.21 -4.02
N ILE A 180 6.57 3.20 -4.75
CA ILE A 180 5.35 3.96 -4.46
C ILE A 180 4.17 3.03 -4.59
N LYS A 181 3.40 2.87 -3.52
CA LYS A 181 2.15 2.10 -3.49
C LYS A 181 0.99 3.05 -3.27
N THR A 182 -0.02 2.96 -4.11
CA THR A 182 -1.28 3.71 -3.95
C THR A 182 -2.36 2.80 -3.42
N ALA A 183 -3.06 3.24 -2.38
CA ALA A 183 -4.18 2.54 -1.78
C ALA A 183 -5.44 3.40 -1.78
N TYR A 184 -6.59 2.72 -1.95
CA TYR A 184 -7.88 3.34 -1.81
C TYR A 184 -8.08 3.90 -0.37
N PRO A 185 -8.73 5.07 -0.17
CA PRO A 185 -9.31 5.90 -1.21
C PRO A 185 -8.31 6.86 -1.89
N ASN A 186 -7.25 7.30 -1.24
CA ASN A 186 -6.32 8.32 -1.74
C ASN A 186 -5.02 8.38 -0.94
N ILE A 187 -4.55 7.27 -0.42
CA ILE A 187 -3.31 7.18 0.34
C ILE A 187 -2.21 6.61 -0.53
N GLU A 188 -1.02 7.19 -0.40
CA GLU A 188 0.20 6.75 -1.05
C GLU A 188 1.25 6.42 0.01
N GLN A 189 1.90 5.29 -0.14
CA GLN A 189 3.11 4.95 0.59
C GLN A 189 4.30 5.17 -0.33
N VAL A 190 5.23 6.01 0.11
CA VAL A 190 6.46 6.32 -0.62
C VAL A 190 7.64 5.79 0.19
N SER A 191 8.44 4.97 -0.43
CA SER A 191 9.60 4.31 0.17
C SER A 191 10.89 4.95 -0.33
N PHE A 192 11.73 5.38 0.60
CA PHE A 192 13.00 6.02 0.32
C PHE A 192 14.17 5.12 0.75
N VAL A 193 15.12 4.95 -0.14
CA VAL A 193 16.49 4.51 0.17
C VAL A 193 17.40 5.73 0.15
N TYR A 194 18.45 5.74 0.95
CA TYR A 194 19.29 6.92 1.15
C TYR A 194 20.73 6.50 1.44
N GLN A 195 21.68 7.39 1.22
CA GLN A 195 23.07 7.19 1.60
C GLN A 195 23.29 7.60 3.06
N THR A 196 22.82 8.78 3.43
CA THR A 196 23.04 9.33 4.77
C THR A 196 21.71 9.68 5.40
N ILE A 197 21.60 9.43 6.70
CA ILE A 197 20.47 9.84 7.53
C ILE A 197 21.00 10.61 8.73
N GLU A 198 20.30 11.69 9.09
CA GLU A 198 20.54 12.45 10.32
C GLU A 198 19.26 12.46 11.15
N TRP A 199 19.44 12.33 12.44
CA TRP A 199 18.37 12.48 13.44
C TRP A 199 18.73 13.68 14.31
N ILE A 200 17.84 14.68 14.33
CA ILE A 200 18.08 15.98 14.96
C ILE A 200 16.98 16.21 15.99
N TRP A 201 17.36 16.32 17.26
CA TRP A 201 16.50 16.81 18.31
C TRP A 201 16.74 18.30 18.45
N GLU A 202 15.71 19.13 18.15
CA GLU A 202 15.88 20.59 17.97
C GLU A 202 16.17 21.32 19.28
N ASP A 203 15.67 20.81 20.42
CA ASP A 203 15.98 21.39 21.73
C ASP A 203 17.33 20.88 22.23
N GLY A 204 18.31 21.78 22.28
CA GLY A 204 19.67 21.47 22.70
C GLY A 204 20.58 20.90 21.61
N ASP A 205 20.20 20.98 20.34
CA ASP A 205 21.02 20.64 19.16
C ASP A 205 21.65 19.24 19.24
N ILE A 206 20.88 18.23 19.68
CA ILE A 206 21.37 16.86 19.75
C ILE A 206 21.24 16.23 18.37
N ILE A 207 22.38 15.99 17.71
CA ILE A 207 22.45 15.49 16.34
C ILE A 207 23.24 14.19 16.33
N THR A 208 22.73 13.20 15.59
CA THR A 208 23.50 12.02 15.19
C THR A 208 23.22 11.71 13.74
N SER A 209 24.24 11.19 13.06
CA SER A 209 24.13 10.80 11.65
C SER A 209 24.72 9.43 11.41
N ASP A 210 24.26 8.77 10.38
CA ASP A 210 24.83 7.53 9.88
C ASP A 210 24.89 7.54 8.35
N ASP A 211 26.09 7.28 7.85
CA ASP A 211 26.36 7.02 6.43
C ASP A 211 26.61 5.52 6.29
N TRP A 212 25.67 4.83 5.62
CA TRP A 212 25.77 3.37 5.53
C TRP A 212 26.90 2.85 4.64
N GLU A 213 27.48 3.72 3.80
CA GLU A 213 28.72 3.42 3.06
C GLU A 213 29.96 3.54 3.93
N ALA A 214 29.87 4.31 5.04
CA ALA A 214 31.00 4.48 5.94
C ALA A 214 31.36 3.16 6.64
N PRO A 215 32.66 2.87 6.81
CA PRO A 215 33.10 1.70 7.57
C PRO A 215 32.61 1.78 9.02
N VAL A 216 32.23 0.65 9.57
CA VAL A 216 31.95 0.53 11.01
C VAL A 216 33.27 0.59 11.74
N ILE A 217 33.46 1.60 12.58
CA ILE A 217 34.65 1.77 13.45
C ILE A 217 34.48 0.86 14.67
#